data_fc766c44e341866cfb52f10b526b9a51
#
_entry.id   fc766c44e341866cfb52f10b526b9a51
#
_cell.length_a   1.000
_cell.length_b   1.000
_cell.length_c   1.000
_cell.angle_alpha   90.00
_cell.angle_beta   90.00
_cell.angle_gamma   90.00
#
_symmetry.space_group_name_H-M   'P 1'
#
loop_
_entity.id
_entity.type
_entity.pdbx_description
1 polymer ?
#
loop_
_entity_poly.entity_id
_entity_poly.type
_entity_poly.pdbx_seq_one_letter_code
_entity_poly.pdbx_strand_id
1 'polypeptide(L)'
;MVFFRTGKQTVKWGAGYFFSPADIINFDRIDPENPDEDREGPLAIKTHIPVGINNLYFYIIAEETSKPEEISFAPKFEFVIGQTEIGIGGIYKNEYSPKGMITLSTSISDVKLFGEAVLSYGSDKTFIKGTNDLINYPFGVKTYNIED
;
A
#
# COMPACT_ATOMS: atom_id res chain seq x y z
N MET A 1 8.63 24.74 -4.88
CA MET A 1 7.29 25.00 -4.34
C MET A 1 6.81 23.70 -3.69
N VAL A 2 6.09 23.75 -2.55
CA VAL A 2 5.58 22.55 -1.86
C VAL A 2 4.07 22.61 -1.89
N PHE A 3 3.42 21.50 -2.20
CA PHE A 3 1.97 21.40 -2.24
C PHE A 3 1.47 20.49 -1.11
N PHE A 4 0.39 20.91 -0.48
CA PHE A 4 -0.28 20.14 0.56
C PHE A 4 -1.72 19.85 0.14
N ARG A 5 -2.16 18.62 0.40
CA ARG A 5 -3.55 18.22 0.23
C ARG A 5 -3.99 17.44 1.46
N THR A 6 -5.11 17.82 2.05
CA THR A 6 -5.65 17.20 3.27
C THR A 6 -7.10 16.77 3.01
N GLY A 7 -7.53 15.72 3.67
CA GLY A 7 -8.88 15.18 3.56
C GLY A 7 -8.92 13.74 3.06
N LYS A 8 -10.14 13.24 2.88
CA LYS A 8 -10.35 11.91 2.25
C LYS A 8 -9.84 11.96 0.82
N GLN A 9 -8.96 11.05 0.47
CA GLN A 9 -8.36 11.00 -0.86
C GLN A 9 -7.94 9.58 -1.23
N THR A 10 -8.27 9.18 -2.45
CA THR A 10 -7.76 7.94 -3.02
C THR A 10 -6.30 8.16 -3.39
N VAL A 11 -5.44 7.29 -2.89
CA VAL A 11 -3.99 7.29 -3.19
C VAL A 11 -3.71 6.07 -4.05
N LYS A 12 -3.30 6.28 -5.28
CA LYS A 12 -2.93 5.20 -6.19
C LYS A 12 -1.42 5.25 -6.45
N TRP A 13 -0.71 4.20 -6.05
CA TRP A 13 0.75 4.14 -6.16
C TRP A 13 1.24 3.29 -7.32
N GLY A 14 0.46 2.32 -7.75
CA GLY A 14 0.87 1.41 -8.79
C GLY A 14 0.69 1.94 -10.20
N ALA A 15 1.43 1.40 -11.13
CA ALA A 15 1.36 1.65 -12.56
C ALA A 15 0.42 0.67 -13.29
N GLY A 16 0.02 -0.42 -12.64
CA GLY A 16 -0.82 -1.48 -13.21
C GLY A 16 -2.26 -1.04 -13.46
N TYR A 17 -2.85 -1.55 -14.54
CA TYR A 17 -4.23 -1.24 -14.92
C TYR A 17 -5.26 -2.15 -14.23
N PHE A 18 -5.01 -3.45 -14.21
CA PHE A 18 -5.96 -4.44 -13.68
C PHE A 18 -5.55 -4.96 -12.30
N PHE A 19 -4.27 -5.05 -12.06
CA PHE A 19 -3.69 -5.52 -10.82
C PHE A 19 -2.42 -4.71 -10.55
N SER A 20 -2.34 -4.14 -9.37
CA SER A 20 -1.20 -3.33 -8.95
C SER A 20 -0.73 -3.77 -7.56
N PRO A 21 0.27 -4.64 -7.48
CA PRO A 21 0.85 -5.02 -6.20
C PRO A 21 1.46 -3.83 -5.43
N ALA A 22 1.93 -2.80 -6.15
CA ALA A 22 2.52 -1.61 -5.55
C ALA A 22 1.49 -0.65 -4.93
N ASP A 23 0.20 -0.90 -5.10
CA ASP A 23 -0.86 -0.13 -4.44
C ASP A 23 -1.04 -0.59 -2.97
N ILE A 24 0.04 -0.40 -2.20
CA ILE A 24 0.15 -0.87 -0.81
C ILE A 24 -0.54 0.05 0.21
N ILE A 25 -1.12 1.15 -0.23
CA ILE A 25 -1.84 2.11 0.62
C ILE A 25 -3.32 1.76 0.76
N ASN A 26 -3.94 1.27 -0.33
CA ASN A 26 -5.35 0.91 -0.31
C ASN A 26 -5.52 -0.52 0.20
N PHE A 27 -5.59 -0.66 1.52
CA PHE A 27 -5.77 -1.97 2.18
C PHE A 27 -7.21 -2.47 2.18
N ASP A 28 -8.17 -1.61 1.85
CA ASP A 28 -9.56 -2.00 1.83
C ASP A 28 -9.81 -3.06 0.76
N ARG A 29 -10.21 -4.23 1.26
CA ARG A 29 -10.63 -5.33 0.39
C ARG A 29 -11.84 -4.87 -0.42
N ILE A 30 -11.83 -5.24 -1.70
CA ILE A 30 -13.04 -5.15 -2.51
C ILE A 30 -14.08 -6.00 -1.80
N ASP A 31 -15.20 -5.39 -1.43
CA ASP A 31 -16.36 -6.17 -1.03
C ASP A 31 -16.93 -6.86 -2.27
N PRO A 32 -16.85 -8.19 -2.37
CA PRO A 32 -17.38 -8.90 -3.54
C PRO A 32 -18.90 -8.75 -3.70
N GLU A 33 -19.60 -8.40 -2.60
CA GLU A 33 -21.05 -8.20 -2.61
C GLU A 33 -21.43 -6.82 -3.14
N ASN A 34 -20.52 -5.86 -3.10
CA ASN A 34 -20.77 -4.49 -3.54
C ASN A 34 -19.57 -3.90 -4.32
N PRO A 35 -19.23 -4.44 -5.51
CA PRO A 35 -18.04 -4.07 -6.26
C PRO A 35 -18.06 -2.62 -6.81
N ASP A 36 -19.24 -2.02 -6.89
CA ASP A 36 -19.46 -0.66 -7.41
C ASP A 36 -19.53 0.39 -6.28
N GLU A 37 -19.29 0.01 -5.03
CA GLU A 37 -19.24 0.97 -3.93
C GLU A 37 -18.11 1.98 -4.15
N ASP A 38 -18.47 3.27 -4.19
CA ASP A 38 -17.52 4.37 -4.29
C ASP A 38 -16.57 4.32 -3.07
N ARG A 39 -15.35 3.84 -3.30
CA ARG A 39 -14.35 3.76 -2.25
C ARG A 39 -13.93 5.15 -1.83
N GLU A 40 -14.42 5.56 -0.71
CA GLU A 40 -13.87 6.72 -0.03
C GLU A 40 -12.44 6.39 0.40
N GLY A 41 -11.46 7.08 -0.18
CA GLY A 41 -10.07 6.93 0.25
C GLY A 41 -9.88 7.32 1.72
N PRO A 42 -8.81 6.85 2.36
CA PRO A 42 -8.53 7.18 3.76
C PRO A 42 -8.35 8.69 3.97
N LEU A 43 -8.56 9.14 5.19
CA LEU A 43 -8.18 10.49 5.58
C LEU A 43 -6.66 10.60 5.54
N ALA A 44 -6.14 11.49 4.72
CA ALA A 44 -4.71 11.63 4.54
C ALA A 44 -4.26 13.08 4.42
N ILE A 45 -3.01 13.30 4.80
CA ILE A 45 -2.25 14.51 4.50
C ILE A 45 -1.18 14.12 3.48
N LYS A 46 -1.29 14.65 2.28
CA LYS A 46 -0.30 14.49 1.22
C LYS A 46 0.56 15.73 1.13
N THR A 47 1.87 15.56 1.22
CA THR A 47 2.86 16.58 0.87
C THR A 47 3.52 16.17 -0.44
N HIS A 48 3.56 17.09 -1.40
CA HIS A 48 4.20 16.89 -2.70
C HIS A 48 5.26 17.95 -2.92
N ILE A 49 6.48 17.52 -3.19
CA ILE A 49 7.64 18.37 -3.44
C ILE A 49 8.19 18.02 -4.82
N PRO A 50 7.88 18.80 -5.86
CA PRO A 50 8.48 18.63 -7.18
C PRO A 50 9.94 19.11 -7.16
N VAL A 51 10.84 18.29 -7.71
CA VAL A 51 12.28 18.57 -7.83
C VAL A 51 12.69 18.39 -9.29
N GLY A 52 12.57 19.44 -10.07
CA GLY A 52 12.76 19.39 -11.53
C GLY A 52 11.67 18.52 -12.18
N ILE A 53 12.09 17.45 -12.85
CA ILE A 53 11.19 16.46 -13.47
C ILE A 53 10.79 15.31 -12.50
N ASN A 54 11.37 15.32 -11.30
CA ASN A 54 11.17 14.30 -10.29
C ASN A 54 10.18 14.76 -9.23
N ASN A 55 9.60 13.82 -8.49
CA ASN A 55 8.62 14.12 -7.46
C ASN A 55 8.93 13.38 -6.17
N LEU A 56 8.77 14.07 -5.06
CA LEU A 56 8.84 13.49 -3.73
C LEU A 56 7.47 13.67 -3.05
N TYR A 57 6.95 12.58 -2.53
CA TYR A 57 5.67 12.55 -1.83
C TYR A 57 5.84 12.01 -0.43
N PHE A 58 5.11 12.61 0.51
CA PHE A 58 4.94 12.09 1.86
C PHE A 58 3.45 12.03 2.17
N TYR A 59 3.01 10.89 2.64
CA TYR A 59 1.64 10.69 3.10
C TYR A 59 1.64 10.35 4.58
N ILE A 60 0.74 11.00 5.30
CA ILE A 60 0.33 10.62 6.65
C ILE A 60 -1.12 10.19 6.49
N ILE A 61 -1.41 8.94 6.80
CA ILE A 61 -2.71 8.31 6.54
C ILE A 61 -3.30 7.88 7.87
N ALA A 62 -4.55 8.27 8.13
CA ALA A 62 -5.33 7.85 9.27
C ALA A 62 -6.54 7.06 8.74
N GLU A 63 -6.60 5.76 8.99
CA GLU A 63 -7.74 4.93 8.61
C GLU A 63 -8.92 5.19 9.53
N GLU A 64 -8.69 5.19 10.84
CA GLU A 64 -9.65 5.63 11.83
C GLU A 64 -9.09 6.80 12.64
N THR A 65 -9.85 7.89 12.73
CA THR A 65 -9.42 9.10 13.46
C THR A 65 -9.38 8.91 14.98
N SER A 66 -9.96 7.82 15.49
CA SER A 66 -10.08 7.56 16.92
C SER A 66 -8.87 6.90 17.56
N LYS A 67 -7.97 6.33 16.74
CA LYS A 67 -6.82 5.56 17.23
C LYS A 67 -5.51 6.07 16.62
N PRO A 68 -4.67 6.76 17.41
CA PRO A 68 -3.36 7.24 16.92
C PRO A 68 -2.44 6.11 16.44
N GLU A 69 -2.67 4.87 16.90
CA GLU A 69 -1.92 3.67 16.54
C GLU A 69 -2.14 3.24 15.07
N GLU A 70 -3.22 3.72 14.46
CA GLU A 70 -3.57 3.44 13.06
C GLU A 70 -3.03 4.48 12.07
N ILE A 71 -2.11 5.34 12.52
CA ILE A 71 -1.45 6.30 11.64
C ILE A 71 -0.34 5.60 10.87
N SER A 72 -0.40 5.72 9.55
CA SER A 72 0.60 5.21 8.63
C SER A 72 1.42 6.34 8.02
N PHE A 73 2.70 6.06 7.78
CA PHE A 73 3.63 6.94 7.05
C PHE A 73 4.02 6.30 5.74
N ALA A 74 3.88 7.02 4.66
CA ALA A 74 4.16 6.47 3.34
C ALA A 74 4.91 7.48 2.45
N PRO A 75 6.27 7.45 2.45
CA PRO A 75 7.09 8.20 1.52
C PRO A 75 7.12 7.54 0.15
N LYS A 76 7.15 8.36 -0.92
CA LYS A 76 7.36 7.90 -2.30
C LYS A 76 8.23 8.89 -3.03
N PHE A 77 9.20 8.39 -3.77
CA PHE A 77 10.03 9.16 -4.69
C PHE A 77 9.82 8.66 -6.13
N GLU A 78 9.57 9.57 -7.04
CA GLU A 78 9.44 9.31 -8.47
C GLU A 78 10.52 10.07 -9.21
N PHE A 79 11.28 9.36 -10.03
CA PHE A 79 12.29 9.97 -10.88
C PHE A 79 12.21 9.45 -12.30
N VAL A 80 12.57 10.32 -13.24
CA VAL A 80 12.47 10.07 -14.67
C VAL A 80 13.85 10.03 -15.28
N ILE A 81 14.14 8.95 -16.00
CA ILE A 81 15.38 8.78 -16.77
C ILE A 81 15.01 8.53 -18.24
N GLY A 82 15.18 9.54 -19.08
CA GLY A 82 14.78 9.46 -20.49
C GLY A 82 13.24 9.31 -20.60
N GLN A 83 12.80 8.16 -21.09
CA GLN A 83 11.37 7.82 -21.23
C GLN A 83 10.86 6.87 -20.12
N THR A 84 11.70 6.61 -19.14
CA THR A 84 11.39 5.66 -18.06
C THR A 84 11.15 6.41 -16.77
N GLU A 85 9.99 6.20 -16.17
CA GLU A 85 9.66 6.63 -14.82
C GLU A 85 9.87 5.48 -13.84
N ILE A 86 10.56 5.75 -12.75
CA ILE A 86 10.82 4.81 -11.68
C ILE A 86 10.28 5.41 -10.38
N GLY A 87 9.41 4.66 -9.71
CA GLY A 87 8.89 5.00 -8.39
C GLY A 87 9.48 4.08 -7.33
N ILE A 88 9.93 4.64 -6.23
CA ILE A 88 10.36 3.90 -5.05
C ILE A 88 9.60 4.47 -3.86
N GLY A 89 9.00 3.60 -3.07
CA GLY A 89 8.23 4.02 -1.91
C GLY A 89 8.11 2.93 -0.88
N GLY A 90 7.43 3.26 0.20
CA GLY A 90 7.14 2.29 1.25
C GLY A 90 6.06 2.79 2.18
N ILE A 91 5.53 1.89 2.99
CA ILE A 91 4.58 2.21 4.03
C ILE A 91 5.03 1.60 5.35
N TYR A 92 4.91 2.39 6.38
CA TYR A 92 5.10 1.98 7.75
C TYR A 92 3.84 2.29 8.55
N LYS A 93 3.29 1.28 9.19
CA LYS A 93 2.18 1.36 10.14
C LYS A 93 2.58 0.59 11.39
N ASN A 94 2.23 1.12 12.56
CA ASN A 94 2.52 0.42 13.82
C ASN A 94 1.77 -0.92 13.84
N GLU A 95 2.39 -1.96 14.40
CA GLU A 95 1.86 -3.35 14.48
C GLU A 95 1.64 -4.06 13.13
N TYR A 96 2.03 -3.47 12.01
CA TYR A 96 1.97 -4.10 10.70
C TYR A 96 3.36 -4.24 10.10
N SER A 97 3.54 -5.28 9.30
CA SER A 97 4.78 -5.52 8.57
C SER A 97 5.09 -4.36 7.62
N PRO A 98 6.25 -3.69 7.76
CA PRO A 98 6.62 -2.62 6.84
C PRO A 98 6.77 -3.16 5.42
N LYS A 99 6.31 -2.38 4.45
CA LYS A 99 6.35 -2.76 3.04
C LYS A 99 7.09 -1.70 2.24
N GLY A 100 7.96 -2.15 1.35
CA GLY A 100 8.62 -1.33 0.34
C GLY A 100 8.14 -1.70 -1.04
N MET A 101 8.11 -0.74 -1.96
CA MET A 101 7.71 -0.98 -3.33
C MET A 101 8.63 -0.29 -4.32
N ILE A 102 8.73 -0.87 -5.50
CA ILE A 102 9.33 -0.26 -6.68
C ILE A 102 8.37 -0.41 -7.86
N THR A 103 8.23 0.67 -8.63
CA THR A 103 7.45 0.69 -9.87
C THR A 103 8.33 1.15 -11.01
N LEU A 104 8.10 0.63 -12.20
CA LEU A 104 8.77 1.03 -13.42
C LEU A 104 7.71 1.19 -14.51
N SER A 105 7.75 2.32 -15.20
CA SER A 105 6.90 2.60 -16.36
C SER A 105 7.76 3.18 -17.47
N THR A 106 7.72 2.59 -18.65
CA THR A 106 8.48 3.05 -19.81
C THR A 106 7.69 2.91 -21.09
N SER A 107 8.07 3.68 -22.09
CA SER A 107 7.51 3.57 -23.45
C SER A 107 8.62 3.25 -24.43
N ILE A 108 8.44 2.22 -25.23
CA ILE A 108 9.34 1.84 -26.32
C ILE A 108 8.50 1.87 -27.60
N SER A 109 8.71 2.90 -28.43
CA SER A 109 7.82 3.20 -29.56
C SER A 109 6.37 3.35 -29.09
N ASP A 110 5.46 2.57 -29.63
CA ASP A 110 4.03 2.60 -29.30
C ASP A 110 3.64 1.64 -28.16
N VAL A 111 4.61 0.90 -27.63
CA VAL A 111 4.38 -0.08 -26.55
C VAL A 111 4.70 0.52 -25.21
N LYS A 112 3.74 0.48 -24.30
CA LYS A 112 3.93 0.84 -22.88
C LYS A 112 4.23 -0.41 -22.09
N LEU A 113 5.34 -0.39 -21.35
CA LEU A 113 5.77 -1.44 -20.45
C LEU A 113 5.74 -0.91 -19.01
N PHE A 114 5.24 -1.72 -18.10
CA PHE A 114 5.29 -1.42 -16.68
C PHE A 114 5.66 -2.67 -15.87
N GLY A 115 6.30 -2.46 -14.75
CA GLY A 115 6.66 -3.51 -13.80
C GLY A 115 6.54 -2.98 -12.38
N GLU A 116 6.19 -3.87 -11.48
CA GLU A 116 6.03 -3.56 -10.06
C GLU A 116 6.60 -4.67 -9.21
N ALA A 117 7.24 -4.31 -8.11
CA ALA A 117 7.67 -5.24 -7.08
C ALA A 117 7.37 -4.67 -5.70
N VAL A 118 6.99 -5.55 -4.78
CA VAL A 118 6.76 -5.22 -3.38
C VAL A 118 7.51 -6.21 -2.50
N LEU A 119 8.19 -5.67 -1.49
CA LEU A 119 8.86 -6.43 -0.45
C LEU A 119 8.18 -6.12 0.89
N SER A 120 7.85 -7.15 1.65
CA SER A 120 7.34 -7.03 3.01
C SER A 120 8.36 -7.65 3.97
N TYR A 121 8.64 -6.97 5.07
CA TYR A 121 9.42 -7.54 6.15
C TYR A 121 8.46 -8.10 7.20
N GLY A 122 8.36 -9.43 7.25
CA GLY A 122 7.36 -10.14 8.04
C GLY A 122 6.06 -10.43 7.27
N SER A 123 5.08 -10.95 7.96
CA SER A 123 3.77 -11.32 7.39
C SER A 123 2.63 -10.97 8.34
N ASP A 124 1.69 -10.16 7.86
CA ASP A 124 0.44 -9.85 8.59
C ASP A 124 -0.59 -10.99 8.47
N LYS A 125 -0.22 -12.11 7.84
CA LYS A 125 -1.11 -13.26 7.66
C LYS A 125 -1.08 -14.17 8.86
N THR A 126 -2.24 -14.54 9.33
CA THR A 126 -2.42 -15.57 10.36
C THR A 126 -2.30 -16.94 9.73
N PHE A 127 -1.42 -17.76 10.24
CA PHE A 127 -1.21 -19.14 9.77
C PHE A 127 -1.82 -20.12 10.75
N ILE A 128 -2.42 -21.19 10.24
CA ILE A 128 -2.92 -22.29 11.03
C ILE A 128 -1.72 -23.18 11.39
N LYS A 129 -1.37 -23.25 12.67
CA LYS A 129 -0.29 -24.09 13.17
C LYS A 129 -0.88 -25.17 14.08
N GLY A 130 -0.88 -26.41 13.60
CA GLY A 130 -1.16 -27.60 14.40
C GLY A 130 -2.48 -28.29 14.08
N THR A 131 -2.59 -29.47 14.63
CA THR A 131 -3.74 -30.38 14.52
C THR A 131 -4.93 -29.82 15.30
N ASN A 132 -6.12 -30.00 14.80
CA ASN A 132 -7.35 -29.70 15.53
C ASN A 132 -7.38 -30.53 16.82
N ASP A 133 -7.30 -29.87 17.93
CA ASP A 133 -7.64 -30.47 19.22
C ASP A 133 -9.16 -30.38 19.40
N LEU A 134 -9.88 -31.38 18.86
CA LEU A 134 -11.34 -31.44 18.89
C LEU A 134 -11.94 -31.48 20.30
N ILE A 135 -11.11 -31.78 21.29
CA ILE A 135 -11.52 -31.83 22.70
C ILE A 135 -11.56 -30.41 23.27
N ASN A 136 -10.54 -29.63 23.02
CA ASN A 136 -10.43 -28.26 23.55
C ASN A 136 -10.99 -27.18 22.61
N TYR A 137 -11.06 -27.46 21.29
CA TYR A 137 -11.55 -26.53 20.27
C TYR A 137 -12.53 -27.22 19.30
N PRO A 138 -13.72 -27.63 19.76
CA PRO A 138 -14.64 -28.43 18.95
C PRO A 138 -15.17 -27.69 17.71
N PHE A 139 -15.11 -26.35 17.69
CA PHE A 139 -15.63 -25.52 16.59
C PHE A 139 -14.63 -24.47 16.09
N GLY A 140 -13.36 -24.59 16.44
CA GLY A 140 -12.33 -23.60 16.08
C GLY A 140 -11.00 -24.21 15.71
N VAL A 141 -10.20 -23.43 15.01
CA VAL A 141 -8.81 -23.72 14.68
C VAL A 141 -7.93 -22.74 15.41
N LYS A 142 -6.90 -23.22 16.11
CA LYS A 142 -5.95 -22.34 16.75
C LYS A 142 -5.09 -21.65 15.68
N THR A 143 -5.15 -20.35 15.63
CA THR A 143 -4.34 -19.53 14.72
C THR A 143 -3.21 -18.88 15.48
N TYR A 144 -2.07 -18.71 14.83
CA TYR A 144 -0.91 -18.02 15.37
C TYR A 144 -0.40 -17.04 14.33
N ASN A 145 -0.02 -15.86 14.76
CA ASN A 145 0.82 -14.98 13.97
C ASN A 145 2.24 -15.56 13.98
N ILE A 146 2.93 -15.46 12.86
CA ILE A 146 4.35 -15.72 12.85
C ILE A 146 5.00 -14.45 13.41
N GLU A 147 5.45 -14.55 14.66
CA GLU A 147 6.41 -13.58 15.19
C GLU A 147 7.79 -14.05 14.73
N ASP A 148 8.52 -13.16 14.08
CA ASP A 148 9.92 -13.38 13.69
C ASP A 148 10.85 -13.41 14.92
#